data_385a631f86c5b8d16660cd65993714eb
#
_entry.id   385a631f86c5b8d16660cd65993714eb
#
_cell.length_a   1.000
_cell.length_b   1.000
_cell.length_c   1.000
_cell.angle_alpha   90.00
_cell.angle_beta   90.00
_cell.angle_gamma   90.00
#
_symmetry.space_group_name_H-M   'P 1'
#
loop_
_entity.id
_entity.type
_entity.pdbx_description
1 polymer ?
#
loop_
_entity_poly.entity_id
_entity_poly.type
_entity_poly.pdbx_seq_one_letter_code
_entity_poly.pdbx_strand_id
1 'polypeptide(L)'
;MASQPLAIDIETTGQPWDGFVPEIQEYLKSRARDDEELAAFPGQLALYPGAAKIVAIGMWRPGEQSGGVLVNNSAGAREWHEIHDGARVFHGSEEEILEQFWQLVPQFGTIVTYNGRGFDCPILMLRSAVNGVRPTRNLMPYRYSFQQHCDLMEVLSFHRAIAPYSFQFWCHQFGIDDPKEGLTGSSVPKAFADGRYDDIASYCLRDARATAELYERLLPLIESMEPKSRG
;
A
#
# COMPACT_ATOMS: atom_id res chain seq x y z
N MET A 1 25.52 1.19 -9.64
CA MET A 1 24.87 2.15 -8.72
C MET A 1 23.87 1.36 -7.90
N ALA A 2 23.81 1.56 -6.59
CA ALA A 2 22.73 0.97 -5.79
C ALA A 2 21.39 1.47 -6.36
N SER A 3 20.47 0.56 -6.63
CA SER A 3 19.15 0.92 -7.14
C SER A 3 18.38 1.66 -6.03
N GLN A 4 17.76 2.79 -6.37
CA GLN A 4 17.04 3.64 -5.40
C GLN A 4 15.88 2.92 -4.72
N PRO A 5 15.53 3.26 -3.46
CA PRO A 5 14.34 2.77 -2.80
C PRO A 5 13.07 3.41 -3.37
N LEU A 6 11.93 2.73 -3.21
CA LEU A 6 10.60 3.24 -3.52
C LEU A 6 9.67 2.95 -2.35
N ALA A 7 9.15 3.98 -1.71
CA ALA A 7 8.07 3.85 -0.74
C ALA A 7 6.73 3.68 -1.49
N ILE A 8 5.92 2.74 -1.03
CA ILE A 8 4.59 2.48 -1.59
C ILE A 8 3.55 2.37 -0.47
N ASP A 9 2.34 2.74 -0.81
CA ASP A 9 1.13 2.58 -0.03
C ASP A 9 -0.04 2.28 -0.96
N ILE A 10 -1.05 1.53 -0.49
CA ILE A 10 -2.24 1.26 -1.29
C ILE A 10 -3.52 1.61 -0.55
N GLU A 11 -4.51 2.06 -1.33
CA GLU A 11 -5.87 2.20 -0.86
C GLU A 11 -6.77 1.15 -1.50
N THR A 12 -7.74 0.68 -0.71
CA THR A 12 -8.61 -0.41 -1.12
C THR A 12 -10.08 -0.13 -0.85
N THR A 13 -10.94 -0.79 -1.63
CA THR A 13 -12.37 -0.96 -1.31
C THR A 13 -12.71 -2.44 -1.29
N GLY A 14 -13.81 -2.80 -0.63
CA GLY A 14 -14.37 -4.16 -0.74
C GLY A 14 -14.99 -4.38 -2.11
N GLN A 15 -14.91 -5.61 -2.62
CA GLN A 15 -15.75 -6.01 -3.75
C GLN A 15 -17.23 -5.96 -3.31
N PRO A 16 -18.17 -5.64 -4.23
CA PRO A 16 -19.58 -5.61 -3.90
C PRO A 16 -20.04 -6.93 -3.28
N TRP A 17 -20.66 -6.88 -2.10
CA TRP A 17 -21.10 -8.09 -1.40
C TRP A 17 -22.04 -8.94 -2.24
N ASP A 18 -22.98 -8.29 -2.93
CA ASP A 18 -23.97 -8.95 -3.79
C ASP A 18 -23.35 -9.52 -5.10
N GLY A 19 -22.09 -9.23 -5.37
CA GLY A 19 -21.33 -9.82 -6.47
C GLY A 19 -20.83 -11.24 -6.17
N PHE A 20 -20.85 -11.65 -4.88
CA PHE A 20 -20.47 -13.01 -4.50
C PHE A 20 -21.67 -13.94 -4.55
N VAL A 21 -21.49 -15.15 -5.09
CA VAL A 21 -22.50 -16.21 -5.02
C VAL A 21 -22.77 -16.62 -3.56
N PRO A 22 -23.97 -17.14 -3.21
CA PRO A 22 -24.33 -17.42 -1.82
C PRO A 22 -23.33 -18.31 -1.07
N GLU A 23 -22.76 -19.30 -1.73
CA GLU A 23 -21.78 -20.22 -1.15
C GLU A 23 -20.49 -19.50 -0.72
N ILE A 24 -20.06 -18.50 -1.51
CA ILE A 24 -18.89 -17.66 -1.19
C ILE A 24 -19.25 -16.67 -0.06
N GLN A 25 -20.45 -16.11 -0.06
CA GLN A 25 -20.89 -15.25 1.04
C GLN A 25 -20.88 -16.02 2.37
N GLU A 26 -21.43 -17.24 2.41
CA GLU A 26 -21.42 -18.11 3.61
C GLU A 26 -19.97 -18.47 4.02
N TYR A 27 -19.13 -18.81 3.07
CA TYR A 27 -17.70 -19.05 3.35
C TYR A 27 -17.04 -17.81 3.96
N LEU A 28 -17.26 -16.62 3.40
CA LEU A 28 -16.71 -15.39 3.93
C LEU A 28 -17.21 -15.08 5.34
N LYS A 29 -18.52 -15.24 5.59
CA LYS A 29 -19.13 -15.09 6.93
C LYS A 29 -18.54 -16.07 7.95
N SER A 30 -18.24 -17.29 7.54
CA SER A 30 -17.65 -18.30 8.45
C SER A 30 -16.25 -17.93 8.96
N ARG A 31 -15.62 -16.88 8.41
CA ARG A 31 -14.33 -16.35 8.87
C ARG A 31 -14.46 -15.34 10.01
N ALA A 32 -15.65 -14.84 10.26
CA ALA A 32 -15.93 -13.96 11.40
C ALA A 32 -15.75 -14.76 12.72
N ARG A 33 -15.14 -14.12 13.70
CA ARG A 33 -14.83 -14.74 15.01
C ARG A 33 -15.99 -14.65 15.99
N ASP A 34 -16.87 -13.69 15.78
CA ASP A 34 -18.04 -13.42 16.61
C ASP A 34 -19.16 -12.72 15.82
N ASP A 35 -20.31 -12.52 16.46
CA ASP A 35 -21.49 -11.91 15.84
C ASP A 35 -21.29 -10.43 15.46
N GLU A 36 -20.43 -9.70 16.17
CA GLU A 36 -20.11 -8.29 15.87
C GLU A 36 -19.28 -8.20 14.59
N GLU A 37 -18.23 -9.02 14.49
CA GLU A 37 -17.41 -9.13 13.28
C GLU A 37 -18.26 -9.62 12.10
N LEU A 38 -19.16 -10.57 12.32
CA LEU A 38 -20.07 -11.08 11.30
C LEU A 38 -20.99 -9.97 10.74
N ALA A 39 -21.55 -9.13 11.60
CA ALA A 39 -22.40 -8.02 11.20
C ALA A 39 -21.61 -6.94 10.43
N ALA A 40 -20.36 -6.68 10.83
CA ALA A 40 -19.50 -5.69 10.20
C ALA A 40 -18.82 -6.19 8.91
N PHE A 41 -18.80 -7.51 8.68
CA PHE A 41 -17.99 -8.17 7.66
C PHE A 41 -18.17 -7.61 6.24
N PRO A 42 -19.39 -7.37 5.72
CA PRO A 42 -19.56 -6.80 4.39
C PRO A 42 -18.89 -5.44 4.21
N GLY A 43 -18.87 -4.62 5.28
CA GLY A 43 -18.20 -3.31 5.28
C GLY A 43 -16.67 -3.40 5.42
N GLN A 44 -16.13 -4.54 5.85
CA GLN A 44 -14.69 -4.73 6.10
C GLN A 44 -13.96 -5.46 4.97
N LEU A 45 -14.63 -5.80 3.87
CA LEU A 45 -14.03 -6.55 2.76
C LEU A 45 -12.79 -5.88 2.16
N ALA A 46 -12.68 -4.56 2.29
CA ALA A 46 -11.49 -3.80 1.91
C ALA A 46 -10.21 -4.26 2.64
N LEU A 47 -10.34 -4.85 3.83
CA LEU A 47 -9.22 -5.31 4.66
C LEU A 47 -8.81 -6.76 4.39
N TYR A 48 -9.59 -7.49 3.60
CA TYR A 48 -9.34 -8.91 3.30
C TYR A 48 -8.70 -9.05 1.92
N PRO A 49 -7.44 -9.47 1.81
CA PRO A 49 -6.70 -9.52 0.54
C PRO A 49 -7.43 -10.26 -0.60
N GLY A 50 -8.20 -11.29 -0.27
CA GLY A 50 -8.98 -12.05 -1.27
C GLY A 50 -10.27 -11.38 -1.72
N ALA A 51 -10.79 -10.39 -0.97
CA ALA A 51 -12.05 -9.70 -1.23
C ALA A 51 -11.87 -8.18 -1.46
N ALA A 52 -10.68 -7.67 -1.22
CA ALA A 52 -10.33 -6.28 -1.52
C ALA A 52 -10.20 -6.05 -3.03
N LYS A 53 -10.36 -4.79 -3.44
CA LYS A 53 -10.06 -4.25 -4.76
C LYS A 53 -9.19 -3.01 -4.58
N ILE A 54 -8.12 -2.87 -5.38
CA ILE A 54 -7.22 -1.72 -5.29
C ILE A 54 -7.90 -0.52 -5.94
N VAL A 55 -7.90 0.61 -5.24
CA VAL A 55 -8.42 1.89 -5.73
C VAL A 55 -7.33 2.93 -5.96
N ALA A 56 -6.21 2.85 -5.23
CA ALA A 56 -5.04 3.67 -5.51
C ALA A 56 -3.73 2.95 -5.11
N ILE A 57 -2.64 3.31 -5.77
CA ILE A 57 -1.26 2.89 -5.43
C ILE A 57 -0.41 4.15 -5.40
N GLY A 58 -0.04 4.59 -4.21
CA GLY A 58 0.87 5.71 -3.97
C GLY A 58 2.33 5.25 -4.03
N MET A 59 3.19 6.07 -4.60
CA MET A 59 4.61 5.80 -4.76
C MET A 59 5.40 7.07 -4.49
N TRP A 60 6.45 6.99 -3.66
CA TRP A 60 7.33 8.13 -3.38
C TRP A 60 8.79 7.70 -3.31
N ARG A 61 9.69 8.51 -3.86
CA ARG A 61 11.13 8.21 -3.84
C ARG A 61 11.79 8.86 -2.64
N PRO A 62 12.29 8.07 -1.65
CA PRO A 62 13.03 8.59 -0.52
C PRO A 62 14.23 9.43 -0.98
N GLY A 63 14.46 10.56 -0.30
CA GLY A 63 15.52 11.52 -0.65
C GLY A 63 15.23 12.40 -1.86
N GLU A 64 14.10 12.21 -2.52
CA GLU A 64 13.69 13.01 -3.67
C GLU A 64 12.31 13.65 -3.44
N GLN A 65 12.09 14.83 -4.01
CA GLN A 65 10.78 15.47 -4.02
C GLN A 65 10.01 15.01 -5.27
N SER A 66 9.80 13.70 -5.37
CA SER A 66 9.13 13.15 -6.54
C SER A 66 8.42 11.84 -6.24
N GLY A 67 7.22 11.72 -6.78
CA GLY A 67 6.38 10.54 -6.60
C GLY A 67 5.29 10.47 -7.64
N GLY A 68 4.38 9.53 -7.46
CA GLY A 68 3.22 9.38 -8.31
C GLY A 68 2.15 8.52 -7.65
N VAL A 69 0.96 8.62 -8.18
CA VAL A 69 -0.17 7.79 -7.75
C VAL A 69 -0.90 7.23 -8.96
N LEU A 70 -1.21 5.96 -8.86
CA LEU A 70 -2.04 5.24 -9.82
C LEU A 70 -3.44 5.14 -9.23
N VAL A 71 -4.46 5.56 -9.94
CA VAL A 71 -5.84 5.64 -9.44
C VAL A 71 -6.77 4.81 -10.30
N ASN A 72 -7.52 3.94 -9.66
CA ASN A 72 -8.55 3.13 -10.32
C ASN A 72 -9.75 4.01 -10.68
N ASN A 73 -9.63 4.67 -11.81
CA ASN A 73 -10.67 5.52 -12.42
C ASN A 73 -10.69 5.29 -13.92
N SER A 74 -11.58 4.41 -14.38
CA SER A 74 -11.69 4.03 -15.80
C SER A 74 -12.16 5.17 -16.72
N ALA A 75 -12.70 6.26 -16.18
CA ALA A 75 -13.10 7.44 -16.93
C ALA A 75 -11.98 8.49 -17.04
N GLY A 76 -10.89 8.36 -16.26
CA GLY A 76 -9.78 9.31 -16.28
C GLY A 76 -8.81 9.11 -17.44
N ALA A 77 -7.86 10.03 -17.56
CA ALA A 77 -6.84 10.01 -18.62
C ALA A 77 -5.83 8.87 -18.40
N ARG A 78 -5.57 8.06 -19.44
CA ARG A 78 -4.59 6.95 -19.44
C ARG A 78 -3.17 7.43 -19.75
N GLU A 79 -2.84 8.60 -19.24
CA GLU A 79 -1.51 9.17 -19.37
C GLU A 79 -1.09 9.82 -18.05
N TRP A 80 0.21 9.84 -17.81
CA TRP A 80 0.77 10.50 -16.63
C TRP A 80 0.68 12.02 -16.79
N HIS A 81 0.05 12.70 -15.85
CA HIS A 81 0.03 14.16 -15.79
C HIS A 81 0.49 14.66 -14.42
N GLU A 82 1.10 15.83 -14.40
CA GLU A 82 1.60 16.44 -13.18
C GLU A 82 0.47 16.94 -12.30
N ILE A 83 0.65 16.77 -11.00
CA ILE A 83 -0.17 17.35 -9.95
C ILE A 83 0.71 18.21 -9.03
N HIS A 84 0.43 18.32 -7.76
CA HIS A 84 1.19 19.14 -6.84
C HIS A 84 2.54 18.52 -6.44
N ASP A 85 3.52 19.36 -6.05
CA ASP A 85 4.76 19.00 -5.36
C ASP A 85 5.65 17.97 -6.10
N GLY A 86 5.73 18.03 -7.42
CA GLY A 86 6.55 17.13 -8.23
C GLY A 86 5.98 15.71 -8.34
N ALA A 87 4.72 15.53 -7.97
CA ALA A 87 4.02 14.27 -8.12
C ALA A 87 3.25 14.20 -9.44
N ARG A 88 2.98 12.97 -9.88
CA ARG A 88 2.21 12.68 -11.10
C ARG A 88 1.08 11.70 -10.78
N VAL A 89 -0.02 11.79 -11.51
CA VAL A 89 -1.13 10.86 -11.42
C VAL A 89 -1.39 10.18 -12.76
N PHE A 90 -1.79 8.91 -12.69
CA PHE A 90 -2.28 8.11 -13.81
C PHE A 90 -3.63 7.51 -13.40
N HIS A 91 -4.62 7.58 -14.30
CA HIS A 91 -5.92 6.96 -14.11
C HIS A 91 -6.08 5.77 -15.05
N GLY A 92 -6.72 4.69 -14.55
CA GLY A 92 -7.00 3.50 -15.35
C GLY A 92 -7.95 2.55 -14.62
N SER A 93 -8.26 1.41 -15.23
CA SER A 93 -8.88 0.29 -14.53
C SER A 93 -7.93 -0.31 -13.50
N GLU A 94 -8.42 -1.20 -12.62
CA GLU A 94 -7.55 -1.93 -11.68
C GLU A 94 -6.44 -2.70 -12.40
N GLU A 95 -6.76 -3.32 -13.54
CA GLU A 95 -5.78 -4.00 -14.39
C GLU A 95 -4.72 -3.03 -14.91
N GLU A 96 -5.13 -1.91 -15.51
CA GLU A 96 -4.22 -0.90 -16.07
C GLU A 96 -3.30 -0.28 -15.03
N ILE A 97 -3.79 0.03 -13.82
CA ILE A 97 -2.94 0.57 -12.74
C ILE A 97 -1.96 -0.48 -12.22
N LEU A 98 -2.34 -1.74 -12.16
CA LEU A 98 -1.44 -2.83 -11.80
C LEU A 98 -0.35 -3.03 -12.87
N GLU A 99 -0.69 -2.99 -14.15
CA GLU A 99 0.29 -3.03 -15.24
C GLU A 99 1.31 -1.89 -15.14
N GLN A 100 0.84 -0.66 -14.94
CA GLN A 100 1.71 0.51 -14.74
C GLN A 100 2.63 0.33 -13.53
N PHE A 101 2.10 -0.14 -12.41
CA PHE A 101 2.89 -0.41 -11.20
C PHE A 101 4.01 -1.41 -11.49
N TRP A 102 3.70 -2.54 -12.13
CA TRP A 102 4.68 -3.58 -12.42
C TRP A 102 5.71 -3.20 -13.50
N GLN A 103 5.41 -2.22 -14.36
CA GLN A 103 6.39 -1.63 -15.28
C GLN A 103 7.40 -0.73 -14.56
N LEU A 104 6.98 -0.06 -13.48
CA LEU A 104 7.81 0.87 -12.71
C LEU A 104 8.71 0.17 -11.68
N VAL A 105 8.19 -0.80 -10.96
CA VAL A 105 8.85 -1.47 -9.82
C VAL A 105 10.26 -2.02 -10.13
N PRO A 106 10.56 -2.61 -11.31
CA PRO A 106 11.90 -3.11 -11.61
C PRO A 106 13.02 -2.07 -11.60
N GLN A 107 12.67 -0.78 -11.69
CA GLN A 107 13.65 0.31 -11.69
C GLN A 107 14.21 0.60 -10.29
N PHE A 108 13.62 0.03 -9.25
CA PHE A 108 13.93 0.30 -7.85
C PHE A 108 14.55 -0.92 -7.17
N GLY A 109 15.46 -0.70 -6.22
CA GLY A 109 16.14 -1.76 -5.46
C GLY A 109 15.27 -2.27 -4.32
N THR A 110 14.94 -1.40 -3.42
CA THR A 110 14.19 -1.70 -2.20
C THR A 110 12.77 -1.15 -2.31
N ILE A 111 11.78 -1.98 -2.03
CA ILE A 111 10.42 -1.51 -1.78
C ILE A 111 10.29 -1.21 -0.29
N VAL A 112 9.76 -0.05 0.04
CA VAL A 112 9.57 0.40 1.42
C VAL A 112 8.07 0.51 1.69
N THR A 113 7.60 -0.03 2.81
CA THR A 113 6.20 0.00 3.21
C THR A 113 6.06 0.20 4.72
N TYR A 114 4.86 0.50 5.18
CA TYR A 114 4.49 0.35 6.58
C TYR A 114 3.42 -0.73 6.73
N ASN A 115 3.73 -1.87 7.36
CA ASN A 115 2.87 -3.06 7.43
C ASN A 115 2.55 -3.68 6.06
N GLY A 116 3.37 -3.42 5.04
CA GLY A 116 3.09 -3.90 3.69
C GLY A 116 3.15 -5.42 3.56
N ARG A 117 3.91 -6.11 4.41
CA ARG A 117 3.90 -7.57 4.48
C ARG A 117 2.55 -8.12 4.97
N GLY A 118 1.85 -7.36 5.80
CA GLY A 118 0.54 -7.74 6.32
C GLY A 118 -0.62 -7.30 5.43
N PHE A 119 -0.41 -6.34 4.52
CA PHE A 119 -1.49 -5.73 3.78
C PHE A 119 -1.15 -5.47 2.30
N ASP A 120 -0.34 -4.47 1.99
CA ASP A 120 -0.11 -3.97 0.62
C ASP A 120 0.41 -5.04 -0.34
N CYS A 121 1.49 -5.72 0.06
CA CYS A 121 2.18 -6.66 -0.82
C CYS A 121 1.34 -7.90 -1.15
N PRO A 122 0.67 -8.58 -0.19
CA PRO A 122 -0.25 -9.66 -0.51
C PRO A 122 -1.41 -9.21 -1.43
N ILE A 123 -1.99 -8.02 -1.20
CA ILE A 123 -3.09 -7.50 -2.02
C ILE A 123 -2.59 -7.24 -3.45
N LEU A 124 -1.47 -6.53 -3.62
CA LEU A 124 -0.88 -6.27 -4.94
C LEU A 124 -0.62 -7.57 -5.71
N MET A 125 -0.03 -8.58 -5.06
CA MET A 125 0.26 -9.86 -5.70
C MET A 125 -1.00 -10.64 -6.07
N LEU A 126 -1.98 -10.72 -5.15
CA LEU A 126 -3.23 -11.46 -5.37
C LEU A 126 -4.13 -10.76 -6.38
N ARG A 127 -4.26 -9.43 -6.30
CA ARG A 127 -5.06 -8.67 -7.28
C ARG A 127 -4.45 -8.72 -8.67
N SER A 128 -3.13 -8.73 -8.78
CA SER A 128 -2.46 -8.95 -10.06
C SER A 128 -2.83 -10.30 -10.66
N ALA A 129 -2.78 -11.38 -9.86
CA ALA A 129 -3.16 -12.70 -10.33
C ALA A 129 -4.64 -12.78 -10.77
N VAL A 130 -5.55 -12.14 -10.01
CA VAL A 130 -6.99 -12.09 -10.33
C VAL A 130 -7.26 -11.33 -11.63
N ASN A 131 -6.52 -10.24 -11.89
CA ASN A 131 -6.66 -9.42 -13.09
C ASN A 131 -5.78 -9.94 -14.28
N GLY A 132 -5.11 -11.08 -14.15
CA GLY A 132 -4.26 -11.63 -15.21
C GLY A 132 -2.96 -10.85 -15.44
N VAL A 133 -2.63 -9.91 -14.56
CA VAL A 133 -1.41 -9.08 -14.65
C VAL A 133 -0.22 -9.84 -14.05
N ARG A 134 0.89 -9.90 -14.78
CA ARG A 134 2.09 -10.60 -14.34
C ARG A 134 2.95 -9.74 -13.41
N PRO A 135 3.14 -10.12 -12.13
CA PRO A 135 4.12 -9.47 -11.27
C PRO A 135 5.55 -9.60 -11.83
N THR A 136 6.28 -8.51 -11.86
CA THR A 136 7.68 -8.47 -12.36
C THR A 136 8.70 -8.66 -11.23
N ARG A 137 8.22 -8.67 -9.97
CA ARG A 137 9.05 -8.81 -8.78
C ARG A 137 8.28 -9.52 -7.67
N ASN A 138 8.99 -10.29 -6.84
CA ASN A 138 8.43 -10.81 -5.60
C ASN A 138 8.43 -9.71 -4.52
N LEU A 139 7.24 -9.26 -4.09
CA LEU A 139 7.09 -8.30 -2.99
C LEU A 139 7.13 -8.95 -1.61
N MET A 140 7.17 -10.29 -1.54
CA MET A 140 7.26 -11.07 -0.30
C MET A 140 8.57 -11.86 -0.23
N PRO A 141 9.76 -11.19 -0.35
CA PRO A 141 11.06 -11.86 -0.26
C PRO A 141 11.35 -12.33 1.17
N TYR A 142 12.57 -12.84 1.40
CA TYR A 142 12.99 -13.27 2.72
C TYR A 142 12.79 -12.18 3.79
N ARG A 143 12.07 -12.53 4.84
CA ARG A 143 11.51 -11.58 5.83
C ARG A 143 12.58 -10.84 6.65
N TYR A 144 13.70 -11.49 6.92
CA TYR A 144 14.74 -10.94 7.81
C TYR A 144 15.86 -10.21 7.05
N SER A 145 15.61 -9.82 5.79
CA SER A 145 16.46 -8.92 5.02
C SER A 145 15.64 -7.74 4.52
N PHE A 146 16.15 -6.54 4.69
CA PHE A 146 15.50 -5.31 4.26
C PHE A 146 15.93 -4.85 2.85
N GLN A 147 16.84 -5.58 2.19
CA GLN A 147 17.42 -5.17 0.91
C GLN A 147 16.41 -5.12 -0.25
N GLN A 148 15.49 -6.06 -0.33
CA GLN A 148 14.49 -6.11 -1.39
C GLN A 148 13.14 -5.52 -0.96
N HIS A 149 12.78 -5.68 0.31
CA HIS A 149 11.57 -5.14 0.91
C HIS A 149 11.86 -4.75 2.36
N CYS A 150 11.74 -3.48 2.66
CA CYS A 150 11.86 -2.90 3.99
C CYS A 150 10.48 -2.52 4.52
N ASP A 151 9.89 -3.39 5.33
CA ASP A 151 8.65 -3.09 6.06
C ASP A 151 9.01 -2.39 7.37
N LEU A 152 8.69 -1.09 7.47
CA LEU A 152 9.06 -0.25 8.59
C LEU A 152 8.39 -0.66 9.91
N MET A 153 7.21 -1.27 9.85
CA MET A 153 6.59 -1.84 11.04
C MET A 153 7.41 -3.04 11.56
N GLU A 154 7.98 -3.86 10.68
CA GLU A 154 8.87 -4.96 11.08
C GLU A 154 10.20 -4.44 11.65
N VAL A 155 10.77 -3.38 11.07
CA VAL A 155 11.94 -2.70 11.62
C VAL A 155 11.66 -2.21 13.04
N LEU A 156 10.61 -1.43 13.21
CA LEU A 156 10.24 -0.77 14.46
C LEU A 156 9.69 -1.70 15.54
N SER A 157 9.23 -2.89 15.15
CA SER A 157 8.83 -3.93 16.10
C SER A 157 9.88 -5.03 16.28
N PHE A 158 11.07 -4.90 15.66
CA PHE A 158 12.11 -5.93 15.66
C PHE A 158 11.54 -7.29 15.22
N HIS A 159 10.89 -7.31 14.06
CA HIS A 159 10.18 -8.49 13.53
C HIS A 159 9.12 -9.03 14.50
N ARG A 160 8.37 -8.13 15.14
CA ARG A 160 7.32 -8.43 16.14
C ARG A 160 7.85 -8.97 17.48
N ALA A 161 9.12 -8.75 17.80
CA ALA A 161 9.65 -8.99 19.16
C ALA A 161 8.97 -8.09 20.20
N ILE A 162 8.53 -6.91 19.80
CA ILE A 162 7.63 -6.05 20.59
C ILE A 162 6.33 -5.82 19.82
N ALA A 163 5.26 -5.46 20.53
CA ALA A 163 3.98 -5.13 19.91
C ALA A 163 4.16 -3.92 18.95
N PRO A 164 3.63 -3.99 17.70
CA PRO A 164 3.75 -2.89 16.77
C PRO A 164 2.85 -1.72 17.20
N TYR A 165 3.33 -0.50 16.98
CA TYR A 165 2.54 0.72 17.10
C TYR A 165 1.95 1.10 15.75
N SER A 166 1.03 2.07 15.71
CA SER A 166 0.46 2.58 14.47
C SER A 166 1.46 3.44 13.67
N PHE A 167 1.23 3.58 12.37
CA PHE A 167 2.01 4.48 11.51
C PHE A 167 2.00 5.92 12.02
N GLN A 168 0.83 6.44 12.38
CA GLN A 168 0.67 7.78 12.95
C GLN A 168 1.45 8.00 14.23
N PHE A 169 1.51 7.00 15.12
CA PHE A 169 2.33 7.09 16.32
C PHE A 169 3.79 7.38 15.97
N TRP A 170 4.32 6.66 14.98
CA TRP A 170 5.71 6.84 14.57
C TRP A 170 5.92 8.14 13.79
N CYS A 171 5.01 8.54 12.92
CA CYS A 171 5.08 9.86 12.27
C CYS A 171 5.17 10.97 13.33
N HIS A 172 4.31 10.92 14.36
CA HIS A 172 4.37 11.87 15.48
C HIS A 172 5.73 11.82 16.23
N GLN A 173 6.26 10.63 16.55
CA GLN A 173 7.53 10.49 17.25
C GLN A 173 8.73 11.05 16.45
N PHE A 174 8.70 10.96 15.14
CA PHE A 174 9.75 11.43 14.25
C PHE A 174 9.52 12.85 13.70
N GLY A 175 8.44 13.53 14.11
CA GLY A 175 8.12 14.88 13.65
C GLY A 175 7.80 14.94 12.16
N ILE A 176 7.16 13.90 11.65
CA ILE A 176 6.62 13.81 10.28
C ILE A 176 5.17 14.26 10.33
N ASP A 177 4.75 15.10 9.38
CA ASP A 177 3.38 15.60 9.29
C ASP A 177 2.37 14.45 9.23
N ASP A 178 1.24 14.59 9.95
CA ASP A 178 0.20 13.57 9.95
C ASP A 178 -0.43 13.47 8.54
N PRO A 179 -0.29 12.32 7.85
CA PRO A 179 -0.86 12.14 6.52
C PRO A 179 -2.39 12.15 6.49
N LYS A 180 -3.07 12.11 7.65
CA LYS A 180 -4.53 11.94 7.75
C LYS A 180 -5.35 13.24 7.73
N GLU A 181 -4.85 14.35 7.21
CA GLU A 181 -5.72 15.48 6.95
C GLU A 181 -6.79 15.13 5.90
N GLY A 182 -8.05 15.09 6.31
CA GLY A 182 -9.24 15.01 5.46
C GLY A 182 -9.81 13.61 5.26
N LEU A 183 -9.11 12.68 4.65
CA LEU A 183 -9.56 11.29 4.42
C LEU A 183 -8.94 10.34 5.45
N THR A 184 -9.64 9.24 5.73
CA THR A 184 -9.11 8.12 6.53
C THR A 184 -9.30 6.82 5.75
N GLY A 185 -8.48 5.80 5.99
CA GLY A 185 -8.61 4.52 5.30
C GLY A 185 -10.02 3.92 5.36
N SER A 186 -10.74 4.09 6.48
CA SER A 186 -12.13 3.63 6.63
C SER A 186 -13.14 4.42 5.78
N SER A 187 -12.81 5.63 5.35
CA SER A 187 -13.66 6.47 4.49
C SER A 187 -13.36 6.32 2.99
N VAL A 188 -12.25 5.66 2.63
CA VAL A 188 -11.85 5.43 1.23
C VAL A 188 -12.93 4.70 0.41
N PRO A 189 -13.57 3.63 0.90
CA PRO A 189 -14.61 2.95 0.12
C PRO A 189 -15.78 3.88 -0.24
N LYS A 190 -16.19 4.74 0.68
CA LYS A 190 -17.24 5.74 0.41
C LYS A 190 -16.76 6.80 -0.56
N ALA A 191 -15.55 7.35 -0.39
CA ALA A 191 -14.99 8.34 -1.30
C ALA A 191 -14.88 7.79 -2.72
N PHE A 192 -14.50 6.52 -2.87
CA PHE A 192 -14.44 5.84 -4.17
C PHE A 192 -15.83 5.71 -4.82
N ALA A 193 -16.83 5.30 -4.05
CA ALA A 193 -18.22 5.22 -4.53
C ALA A 193 -18.79 6.60 -4.93
N ASP A 194 -18.37 7.65 -4.24
CA ASP A 194 -18.77 9.05 -4.51
C ASP A 194 -17.96 9.68 -5.69
N GLY A 195 -16.99 8.95 -6.28
CA GLY A 195 -16.15 9.44 -7.39
C GLY A 195 -15.07 10.46 -6.96
N ARG A 196 -14.72 10.53 -5.68
CA ARG A 196 -13.73 11.47 -5.11
C ARG A 196 -12.30 10.98 -5.34
N TYR A 197 -11.94 10.77 -6.60
CA TYR A 197 -10.67 10.17 -6.99
C TYR A 197 -9.45 11.03 -6.62
N ASP A 198 -9.56 12.36 -6.73
CA ASP A 198 -8.47 13.29 -6.40
C ASP A 198 -8.16 13.31 -4.89
N ASP A 199 -9.20 13.17 -4.05
CA ASP A 199 -9.02 13.08 -2.61
C ASP A 199 -8.31 11.78 -2.23
N ILE A 200 -8.69 10.65 -2.86
CA ILE A 200 -8.03 9.35 -2.67
C ILE A 200 -6.58 9.41 -3.14
N ALA A 201 -6.34 9.99 -4.33
CA ALA A 201 -5.00 10.17 -4.87
C ALA A 201 -4.09 10.95 -3.92
N SER A 202 -4.60 12.08 -3.43
CA SER A 202 -3.88 12.96 -2.50
C SER A 202 -3.60 12.27 -1.16
N TYR A 203 -4.55 11.49 -0.66
CA TYR A 203 -4.41 10.73 0.59
C TYR A 203 -3.35 9.63 0.46
N CYS A 204 -3.47 8.74 -0.52
CA CYS A 204 -2.54 7.66 -0.79
C CYS A 204 -1.11 8.16 -1.05
N LEU A 205 -0.98 9.29 -1.76
CA LEU A 205 0.31 9.90 -2.03
C LEU A 205 0.96 10.46 -0.76
N ARG A 206 0.18 11.07 0.16
CA ARG A 206 0.70 11.54 1.44
C ARG A 206 1.19 10.39 2.32
N ASP A 207 0.47 9.27 2.37
CA ASP A 207 0.89 8.07 3.11
C ASP A 207 2.19 7.49 2.53
N ALA A 208 2.33 7.39 1.21
CA ALA A 208 3.57 6.96 0.57
C ALA A 208 4.74 7.93 0.84
N ARG A 209 4.50 9.26 0.84
CA ARG A 209 5.50 10.27 1.17
C ARG A 209 5.95 10.18 2.62
N ALA A 210 5.01 10.10 3.55
CA ALA A 210 5.33 9.95 4.98
C ALA A 210 6.08 8.63 5.25
N THR A 211 5.75 7.56 4.53
CA THR A 211 6.51 6.29 4.58
C THR A 211 7.94 6.48 4.09
N ALA A 212 8.17 7.25 3.02
CA ALA A 212 9.52 7.57 2.53
C ALA A 212 10.31 8.40 3.56
N GLU A 213 9.70 9.42 4.15
CA GLU A 213 10.32 10.25 5.19
C GLU A 213 10.68 9.42 6.44
N LEU A 214 9.80 8.54 6.87
CA LEU A 214 10.04 7.65 8.00
C LEU A 214 11.20 6.68 7.71
N TYR A 215 11.29 6.14 6.49
CA TYR A 215 12.40 5.32 6.05
C TYR A 215 13.74 6.05 6.17
N GLU A 216 13.82 7.30 5.71
CA GLU A 216 15.02 8.13 5.80
C GLU A 216 15.48 8.34 7.25
N ARG A 217 14.53 8.61 8.17
CA ARG A 217 14.82 8.75 9.61
C ARG A 217 15.32 7.46 10.22
N LEU A 218 14.90 6.30 9.69
CA LEU A 218 15.24 4.98 10.20
C LEU A 218 16.49 4.37 9.58
N LEU A 219 17.09 4.97 8.54
CA LEU A 219 18.27 4.42 7.87
C LEU A 219 19.39 3.97 8.85
N PRO A 220 19.80 4.75 9.87
CA PRO A 220 20.82 4.32 10.81
C PRO A 220 20.44 3.06 11.60
N LEU A 221 19.15 2.90 11.95
CA LEU A 221 18.65 1.71 12.62
C LEU A 221 18.65 0.51 11.68
N ILE A 222 18.11 0.68 10.46
CA ILE A 222 18.03 -0.36 9.42
C ILE A 222 19.43 -0.91 9.12
N GLU A 223 20.41 -0.03 8.88
CA GLU A 223 21.80 -0.40 8.62
C GLU A 223 22.43 -1.17 9.78
N SER A 224 22.05 -0.85 11.02
CA SER A 224 22.54 -1.57 12.20
C SER A 224 21.96 -2.97 12.37
N MET A 225 20.76 -3.21 11.81
CA MET A 225 20.06 -4.49 11.87
C MET A 225 20.41 -5.43 10.70
N GLU A 226 20.89 -4.89 9.57
CA GLU A 226 21.34 -5.71 8.45
C GLU A 226 22.61 -6.48 8.82
N PRO A 227 22.66 -7.79 8.54
CA PRO A 227 23.86 -8.55 8.78
C PRO A 227 24.99 -8.00 7.88
N LYS A 228 26.11 -7.61 8.48
CA LYS A 228 27.30 -7.22 7.72
C LYS A 228 27.66 -8.37 6.80
N SER A 229 27.69 -8.13 5.50
CA SER A 229 28.17 -9.11 4.53
C SER A 229 29.55 -9.60 5.00
N ARG A 230 29.68 -10.89 5.31
CA ARG A 230 30.99 -11.49 5.56
C ARG A 230 31.76 -11.36 4.24
N GLY A 231 32.75 -10.46 4.24
CA GLY A 231 33.71 -10.31 3.15
C GLY A 231 34.52 -11.58 2.90
#